data_0b746b6841664f422aa872ff6136ada5
#
_entry.id   0b746b6841664f422aa872ff6136ada5
#
_cell.length_a   1.000
_cell.length_b   1.000
_cell.length_c   1.000
_cell.angle_alpha   90.00
_cell.angle_beta   90.00
_cell.angle_gamma   90.00
#
_symmetry.space_group_name_H-M   'P 1'
#
loop_
_entity.id
_entity.type
_entity.pdbx_description
1 polymer ?
#
loop_
_entity_poly.entity_id
_entity_poly.type
_entity_poly.pdbx_seq_one_letter_code
_entity_poly.pdbx_strand_id
1 'polypeptide(L)'
;DNVSFLSCGIALYLAGTVKRLEDMFYATPASLRKAGATVHIQHDVLKIDVHAKQLTIQNLLTNEVFKDTYDKLLVTTGSYVVVPPVYGVSEERVLMCKNYQQAQAIYATASQHAHIAIVGGGYIGVELAESYTNTGHQVTLLQGNDQLLNHYIDPAMSKRVVRLLEAHGTKVLLNERVQAFHSGASTADPIT
;
A
#
# COMPACT_ATOMS: atom_id res chain seq x y z
N ASP A 1 8.43 11.52 7.52
CA ASP A 1 8.72 10.46 6.56
C ASP A 1 9.46 9.32 7.23
N ASN A 2 9.17 8.11 6.79
CA ASN A 2 9.67 6.89 7.40
C ASN A 2 10.83 6.33 6.58
N VAL A 3 11.87 5.87 7.27
CA VAL A 3 13.01 5.17 6.66
C VAL A 3 12.76 3.68 6.76
N SER A 4 12.97 2.95 5.66
CA SER A 4 13.00 1.48 5.63
C SER A 4 11.68 0.75 5.99
N PHE A 5 10.53 1.37 5.79
CA PHE A 5 9.26 0.68 6.01
C PHE A 5 9.06 -0.46 5.00
N LEU A 6 8.81 -1.67 5.51
CA LEU A 6 8.59 -2.87 4.72
C LEU A 6 7.13 -2.94 4.25
N SER A 7 6.78 -2.27 3.17
CA SER A 7 5.40 -2.20 2.67
C SER A 7 4.82 -3.55 2.25
N CYS A 8 5.64 -4.49 1.80
CA CYS A 8 5.20 -5.86 1.50
C CYS A 8 4.80 -6.67 2.74
N GLY A 9 5.14 -6.23 3.94
CA GLY A 9 4.72 -6.87 5.19
C GLY A 9 3.38 -6.38 5.73
N ILE A 10 2.70 -5.42 5.08
CA ILE A 10 1.41 -4.88 5.56
C ILE A 10 0.39 -6.01 5.76
N ALA A 11 0.28 -6.93 4.81
CA ALA A 11 -0.63 -8.06 4.92
C ALA A 11 -0.33 -8.95 6.15
N LEU A 12 0.96 -9.17 6.47
CA LEU A 12 1.39 -9.93 7.65
C LEU A 12 1.03 -9.22 8.96
N TYR A 13 1.10 -7.89 8.97
CA TYR A 13 0.64 -7.09 10.11
C TYR A 13 -0.88 -7.20 10.29
N LEU A 14 -1.64 -7.06 9.21
CA LEU A 14 -3.10 -7.17 9.24
C LEU A 14 -3.57 -8.57 9.62
N ALA A 15 -2.84 -9.61 9.23
CA ALA A 15 -3.07 -11.00 9.65
C ALA A 15 -2.66 -11.28 11.12
N GLY A 16 -2.05 -10.30 11.81
CA GLY A 16 -1.57 -10.46 13.18
C GLY A 16 -0.31 -11.31 13.33
N THR A 17 0.36 -11.68 12.24
CA THR A 17 1.66 -12.36 12.25
C THR A 17 2.75 -11.42 12.78
N VAL A 18 2.80 -10.19 12.27
CA VAL A 18 3.58 -9.09 12.83
C VAL A 18 2.72 -8.41 13.88
N LYS A 19 3.21 -8.31 15.11
CA LYS A 19 2.40 -7.80 16.24
C LYS A 19 2.34 -6.29 16.30
N ARG A 20 3.38 -5.60 15.87
CA ARG A 20 3.49 -4.15 15.91
C ARG A 20 3.94 -3.63 14.55
N LEU A 21 3.27 -2.59 14.08
CA LEU A 21 3.59 -1.98 12.78
C LEU A 21 5.03 -1.41 12.76
N GLU A 22 5.54 -0.99 13.92
CA GLU A 22 6.91 -0.49 14.08
C GLU A 22 7.97 -1.56 13.83
N ASP A 23 7.65 -2.82 14.03
CA ASP A 23 8.57 -3.95 13.79
C ASP A 23 8.84 -4.18 12.29
N MET A 24 8.11 -3.46 11.43
CA MET A 24 8.32 -3.46 9.99
C MET A 24 9.37 -2.46 9.49
N PHE A 25 10.02 -1.73 10.39
CA PHE A 25 11.16 -0.89 10.05
C PHE A 25 12.47 -1.65 10.26
N TYR A 26 13.16 -1.98 9.18
CA TYR A 26 14.43 -2.76 9.25
C TYR A 26 15.67 -1.88 9.41
N ALA A 27 15.56 -0.57 9.33
CA ALA A 27 16.61 0.38 9.64
C ALA A 27 16.04 1.68 10.25
N THR A 28 16.88 2.42 10.95
CA THR A 28 16.56 3.75 11.49
C THR A 28 17.56 4.77 10.99
N PRO A 29 17.25 6.07 11.01
CA PRO A 29 18.25 7.11 10.72
C PRO A 29 19.51 6.96 11.57
N ALA A 30 19.37 6.56 12.82
CA ALA A 30 20.50 6.34 13.73
C ALA A 30 21.37 5.16 13.31
N SER A 31 20.77 4.02 12.93
CA SER A 31 21.51 2.85 12.47
C SER A 31 22.25 3.12 11.16
N LEU A 32 21.62 3.87 10.23
CA LEU A 32 22.27 4.27 8.98
C LEU A 32 23.44 5.23 9.20
N ARG A 33 23.30 6.21 10.12
CA ARG A 33 24.41 7.10 10.50
C ARG A 33 25.57 6.31 11.12
N LYS A 34 25.26 5.31 11.95
CA LYS A 34 26.29 4.43 12.53
C LYS A 34 27.02 3.62 11.45
N ALA A 35 26.34 3.30 10.35
CA ALA A 35 26.95 2.64 9.19
C ALA A 35 27.75 3.60 8.28
N GLY A 36 27.85 4.88 8.61
CA GLY A 36 28.64 5.87 7.89
C GLY A 36 27.85 6.73 6.89
N ALA A 37 26.52 6.59 6.82
CA ALA A 37 25.70 7.39 5.93
C ALA A 37 25.34 8.75 6.55
N THR A 38 25.34 9.82 5.74
CA THR A 38 24.65 11.07 6.10
C THR A 38 23.17 10.91 5.75
N VAL A 39 22.29 11.10 6.72
CA VAL A 39 20.86 10.86 6.55
C VAL A 39 20.07 12.12 6.82
N HIS A 40 19.42 12.63 5.80
CA HIS A 40 18.48 13.74 5.87
C HIS A 40 17.05 13.20 5.73
N ILE A 41 16.27 13.28 6.80
CA ILE A 41 14.83 13.00 6.77
C ILE A 41 14.04 14.29 6.54
N GLN A 42 12.84 14.20 6.01
CA GLN A 42 12.00 15.37 5.72
C GLN A 42 12.68 16.37 4.75
N HIS A 43 13.42 15.82 3.79
CA HIS A 43 14.02 16.59 2.71
C HIS A 43 13.49 16.07 1.38
N ASP A 44 13.14 16.99 0.50
CA ASP A 44 12.67 16.68 -0.85
C ASP A 44 13.67 17.14 -1.90
N VAL A 45 13.94 16.31 -2.90
CA VAL A 45 14.81 16.65 -4.03
C VAL A 45 13.96 17.26 -5.13
N LEU A 46 13.99 18.57 -5.25
CA LEU A 46 13.17 19.32 -6.19
C LEU A 46 13.69 19.25 -7.64
N LYS A 47 15.03 19.14 -7.80
CA LYS A 47 15.68 19.14 -9.11
C LYS A 47 16.98 18.37 -9.09
N ILE A 48 17.24 17.64 -10.17
CA ILE A 48 18.52 16.98 -10.47
C ILE A 48 19.12 17.64 -11.70
N ASP A 49 20.31 18.21 -11.56
CA ASP A 49 21.13 18.65 -12.68
C ASP A 49 22.21 17.60 -12.95
N VAL A 50 22.00 16.82 -14.00
CA VAL A 50 22.89 15.70 -14.33
C VAL A 50 24.24 16.17 -14.86
N HIS A 51 24.29 17.32 -15.54
CA HIS A 51 25.51 17.86 -16.12
C HIS A 51 26.40 18.50 -15.04
N ALA A 52 25.79 19.27 -14.16
CA ALA A 52 26.49 19.88 -13.02
C ALA A 52 26.70 18.91 -11.85
N LYS A 53 26.11 17.68 -11.92
CA LYS A 53 26.07 16.72 -10.79
C LYS A 53 25.59 17.36 -9.49
N GLN A 54 24.49 18.09 -9.57
CA GLN A 54 23.97 18.89 -8.47
C GLN A 54 22.50 18.57 -8.20
N LEU A 55 22.14 18.54 -6.94
CA LEU A 55 20.76 18.43 -6.44
C LEU A 55 20.30 19.78 -5.92
N THR A 56 19.04 20.12 -6.12
CA THR A 56 18.34 21.17 -5.39
C THR A 56 17.41 20.49 -4.40
N ILE A 57 17.59 20.78 -3.12
CA ILE A 57 16.95 20.07 -2.01
C ILE A 57 16.20 21.09 -1.15
N GLN A 58 15.00 20.72 -0.73
CA GLN A 58 14.20 21.48 0.24
C GLN A 58 14.11 20.73 1.57
N ASN A 59 14.42 21.42 2.66
CA ASN A 59 14.07 20.97 3.98
C ASN A 59 12.59 21.27 4.24
N LEU A 60 11.77 20.22 4.41
CA LEU A 60 10.32 20.35 4.57
C LEU A 60 9.89 20.94 5.93
N LEU A 61 10.80 21.01 6.91
CA LEU A 61 10.51 21.63 8.21
C LEU A 61 10.73 23.15 8.20
N THR A 62 11.83 23.58 7.55
CA THR A 62 12.24 24.99 7.54
C THR A 62 11.87 25.71 6.25
N ASN A 63 11.47 24.97 5.22
CA ASN A 63 11.29 25.43 3.83
C ASN A 63 12.58 26.00 3.19
N GLU A 64 13.72 25.81 3.82
CA GLU A 64 15.01 26.20 3.26
C GLU A 64 15.33 25.35 2.01
N VAL A 65 15.78 26.02 0.94
CA VAL A 65 16.22 25.38 -0.29
C VAL A 65 17.72 25.56 -0.41
N PHE A 66 18.44 24.47 -0.57
CA PHE A 66 19.91 24.47 -0.73
C PHE A 66 20.33 23.52 -1.86
N LYS A 67 21.61 23.58 -2.20
CA LYS A 67 22.19 22.73 -3.22
C LYS A 67 23.24 21.80 -2.62
N ASP A 68 23.29 20.58 -3.13
CA ASP A 68 24.33 19.60 -2.82
C ASP A 68 24.86 18.96 -4.11
N THR A 69 26.03 18.36 -4.04
CA THR A 69 26.70 17.75 -5.20
C THR A 69 26.91 16.26 -4.98
N TYR A 70 27.10 15.52 -6.07
CA TYR A 70 27.33 14.08 -6.02
C TYR A 70 28.34 13.62 -7.07
N ASP A 71 29.08 12.58 -6.79
CA ASP A 71 29.89 11.86 -7.76
C ASP A 71 29.09 10.83 -8.54
N LYS A 72 28.27 10.07 -7.80
CA LYS A 72 27.32 9.06 -8.31
C LYS A 72 25.97 9.24 -7.65
N LEU A 73 24.90 9.19 -8.39
CA LEU A 73 23.54 9.32 -7.90
C LEU A 73 22.78 8.01 -8.09
N LEU A 74 22.18 7.53 -7.00
CA LEU A 74 21.22 6.42 -7.03
C LEU A 74 19.83 6.98 -6.70
N VAL A 75 18.88 6.82 -7.61
CA VAL A 75 17.49 7.27 -7.43
C VAL A 75 16.64 6.08 -7.01
N THR A 76 16.15 6.11 -5.77
CA THR A 76 15.34 5.04 -5.16
C THR A 76 14.09 5.61 -4.50
N THR A 77 13.38 6.49 -5.22
CA THR A 77 12.24 7.26 -4.69
C THR A 77 10.94 6.45 -4.53
N GLY A 78 10.98 5.16 -4.89
CA GLY A 78 9.83 4.28 -4.74
C GLY A 78 8.71 4.53 -5.76
N SER A 79 7.47 4.35 -5.35
CA SER A 79 6.30 4.50 -6.20
C SER A 79 5.10 5.01 -5.40
N TYR A 80 4.18 5.66 -6.09
CA TYR A 80 2.89 6.09 -5.55
C TYR A 80 1.79 5.11 -5.93
N VAL A 81 0.72 5.10 -5.14
CA VAL A 81 -0.51 4.43 -5.54
C VAL A 81 -1.15 5.21 -6.69
N VAL A 82 -1.46 4.52 -7.75
CA VAL A 82 -2.28 5.09 -8.82
C VAL A 82 -3.74 5.08 -8.35
N VAL A 83 -4.29 6.25 -8.08
CA VAL A 83 -5.70 6.39 -7.71
C VAL A 83 -6.53 6.35 -8.99
N PRO A 84 -7.42 5.36 -9.16
CA PRO A 84 -8.23 5.29 -10.37
C PRO A 84 -9.22 6.46 -10.41
N PRO A 85 -9.57 6.97 -11.62
CA PRO A 85 -10.53 8.06 -11.76
C PRO A 85 -11.98 7.51 -11.64
N VAL A 86 -12.31 7.02 -10.47
CA VAL A 86 -13.61 6.44 -10.13
C VAL A 86 -14.34 7.39 -9.19
N TYR A 87 -15.63 7.63 -9.44
CA TYR A 87 -16.44 8.47 -8.56
C TYR A 87 -16.43 7.95 -7.13
N GLY A 88 -16.34 8.83 -6.16
CA GLY A 88 -16.31 8.47 -4.74
C GLY A 88 -14.99 7.85 -4.25
N VAL A 89 -13.91 7.83 -5.04
CA VAL A 89 -12.61 7.29 -4.62
C VAL A 89 -11.98 8.06 -3.44
N SER A 90 -12.44 9.27 -3.19
CA SER A 90 -12.03 10.12 -2.05
C SER A 90 -12.90 9.94 -0.80
N GLU A 91 -13.88 9.03 -0.82
CA GLU A 91 -14.66 8.73 0.38
C GLU A 91 -13.76 8.22 1.51
N GLU A 92 -14.07 8.58 2.75
CA GLU A 92 -13.22 8.32 3.92
C GLU A 92 -12.87 6.83 4.12
N ARG A 93 -13.79 5.94 3.72
CA ARG A 93 -13.61 4.49 3.85
C ARG A 93 -12.98 3.82 2.62
N VAL A 94 -12.63 4.59 1.59
CA VAL A 94 -11.87 4.10 0.43
C VAL A 94 -10.39 4.29 0.70
N LEU A 95 -9.71 3.21 1.06
CA LEU A 95 -8.34 3.25 1.55
C LEU A 95 -7.37 2.66 0.53
N MET A 96 -6.17 3.23 0.48
CA MET A 96 -5.07 2.75 -0.35
C MET A 96 -4.05 2.01 0.51
N CYS A 97 -3.39 1.01 -0.07
CA CYS A 97 -2.42 0.17 0.64
C CYS A 97 -1.03 0.28 0.03
N LYS A 98 -0.15 1.07 0.65
CA LYS A 98 1.23 1.24 0.16
C LYS A 98 2.25 1.62 1.23
N ASN A 99 1.91 2.52 2.14
CA ASN A 99 2.86 3.10 3.10
C ASN A 99 2.40 2.90 4.55
N TYR A 100 3.23 3.36 5.48
CA TYR A 100 2.99 3.24 6.91
C TYR A 100 1.67 3.87 7.36
N GLN A 101 1.40 5.11 6.94
CA GLN A 101 0.19 5.84 7.32
C GLN A 101 -1.08 5.15 6.77
N GLN A 102 -1.00 4.66 5.54
CA GLN A 102 -2.09 3.90 4.94
C GLN A 102 -2.32 2.56 5.67
N ALA A 103 -1.26 1.87 6.07
CA ALA A 103 -1.38 0.65 6.86
C ALA A 103 -2.06 0.90 8.22
N GLN A 104 -1.73 2.00 8.89
CA GLN A 104 -2.40 2.42 10.13
C GLN A 104 -3.89 2.70 9.90
N ALA A 105 -4.23 3.48 8.85
CA ALA A 105 -5.61 3.78 8.51
C ALA A 105 -6.42 2.53 8.18
N ILE A 106 -5.86 1.62 7.38
CA ILE A 106 -6.49 0.34 7.02
C ILE A 106 -6.77 -0.49 8.29
N TYR A 107 -5.78 -0.63 9.17
CA TYR A 107 -5.95 -1.40 10.41
C TYR A 107 -7.03 -0.80 11.32
N ALA A 108 -6.99 0.51 11.52
CA ALA A 108 -7.97 1.20 12.37
C ALA A 108 -9.39 1.10 11.81
N THR A 109 -9.55 1.24 10.48
CA THR A 109 -10.87 1.15 9.84
C THR A 109 -11.37 -0.29 9.83
N ALA A 110 -10.54 -1.26 9.47
CA ALA A 110 -10.94 -2.67 9.40
C ALA A 110 -11.38 -3.21 10.75
N SER A 111 -10.75 -2.78 11.86
CA SER A 111 -11.13 -3.21 13.20
C SER A 111 -12.56 -2.81 13.61
N GLN A 112 -13.18 -1.88 12.89
CA GLN A 112 -14.53 -1.37 13.16
C GLN A 112 -15.59 -1.92 12.20
N HIS A 113 -15.20 -2.67 11.17
CA HIS A 113 -16.09 -3.15 10.12
C HIS A 113 -15.95 -4.65 9.88
N ALA A 114 -17.10 -5.34 9.82
CA ALA A 114 -17.13 -6.77 9.55
C ALA A 114 -16.94 -7.14 8.08
N HIS A 115 -17.28 -6.23 7.16
CA HIS A 115 -17.22 -6.45 5.70
C HIS A 115 -16.11 -5.61 5.09
N ILE A 116 -15.27 -6.25 4.28
CA ILE A 116 -14.17 -5.59 3.56
C ILE A 116 -14.27 -5.93 2.08
N ALA A 117 -14.36 -4.91 1.24
CA ALA A 117 -14.24 -5.03 -0.20
C ALA A 117 -12.82 -4.67 -0.63
N ILE A 118 -12.19 -5.53 -1.41
CA ILE A 118 -10.85 -5.32 -1.94
C ILE A 118 -10.94 -5.21 -3.46
N VAL A 119 -10.44 -4.11 -4.01
CA VAL A 119 -10.47 -3.85 -5.45
C VAL A 119 -9.08 -4.09 -6.04
N GLY A 120 -9.00 -5.08 -6.91
CA GLY A 120 -7.77 -5.49 -7.61
C GLY A 120 -7.22 -6.83 -7.14
N GLY A 121 -7.19 -7.80 -8.03
CA GLY A 121 -6.72 -9.18 -7.81
C GLY A 121 -5.24 -9.39 -8.13
N GLY A 122 -4.39 -8.38 -7.89
CA GLY A 122 -2.93 -8.52 -7.90
C GLY A 122 -2.38 -9.07 -6.58
N TYR A 123 -1.07 -9.10 -6.39
CA TYR A 123 -0.42 -9.60 -5.16
C TYR A 123 -1.01 -8.98 -3.90
N ILE A 124 -1.05 -7.65 -3.83
CA ILE A 124 -1.53 -6.94 -2.63
C ILE A 124 -2.98 -7.33 -2.32
N GLY A 125 -3.85 -7.36 -3.34
CA GLY A 125 -5.25 -7.70 -3.13
C GLY A 125 -5.47 -9.14 -2.66
N VAL A 126 -4.73 -10.10 -3.21
CA VAL A 126 -4.79 -11.52 -2.81
C VAL A 126 -4.28 -11.70 -1.38
N GLU A 127 -3.14 -11.09 -1.02
CA GLU A 127 -2.58 -11.15 0.33
C GLU A 127 -3.49 -10.48 1.37
N LEU A 128 -4.10 -9.34 1.03
CA LEU A 128 -5.07 -8.67 1.89
C LEU A 128 -6.34 -9.51 2.07
N ALA A 129 -6.84 -10.14 1.00
CA ALA A 129 -8.01 -10.99 1.06
C ALA A 129 -7.79 -12.18 2.00
N GLU A 130 -6.66 -12.87 1.87
CA GLU A 130 -6.26 -13.94 2.78
C GLU A 130 -6.15 -13.45 4.23
N SER A 131 -5.44 -12.34 4.45
CA SER A 131 -5.21 -11.78 5.79
C SER A 131 -6.51 -11.45 6.51
N TYR A 132 -7.43 -10.77 5.84
CA TYR A 132 -8.70 -10.39 6.45
C TYR A 132 -9.66 -11.56 6.63
N THR A 133 -9.68 -12.49 5.70
CA THR A 133 -10.47 -13.73 5.87
C THR A 133 -9.99 -14.52 7.08
N ASN A 134 -8.67 -14.65 7.26
CA ASN A 134 -8.07 -15.35 8.39
C ASN A 134 -8.31 -14.63 9.75
N THR A 135 -8.58 -13.33 9.73
CA THR A 135 -8.93 -12.56 10.94
C THR A 135 -10.44 -12.45 11.19
N GLY A 136 -11.24 -13.19 10.41
CA GLY A 136 -12.68 -13.35 10.64
C GLY A 136 -13.58 -12.31 9.96
N HIS A 137 -13.03 -11.50 9.07
CA HIS A 137 -13.82 -10.56 8.27
C HIS A 137 -14.54 -11.26 7.12
N GLN A 138 -15.67 -10.73 6.72
CA GLN A 138 -16.31 -11.09 5.45
C GLN A 138 -15.62 -10.32 4.31
N VAL A 139 -14.98 -11.03 3.42
CA VAL A 139 -14.14 -10.42 2.38
C VAL A 139 -14.73 -10.65 1.00
N THR A 140 -14.83 -9.58 0.21
CA THR A 140 -15.12 -9.63 -1.23
C THR A 140 -13.93 -9.07 -1.99
N LEU A 141 -13.31 -9.89 -2.83
CA LEU A 141 -12.23 -9.51 -3.74
C LEU A 141 -12.79 -9.31 -5.15
N LEU A 142 -12.70 -8.09 -5.67
CA LEU A 142 -13.16 -7.72 -7.01
C LEU A 142 -11.97 -7.58 -7.97
N GLN A 143 -12.06 -8.22 -9.12
CA GLN A 143 -11.06 -8.15 -10.19
C GLN A 143 -11.72 -7.87 -11.53
N GLY A 144 -11.26 -6.81 -12.21
CA GLY A 144 -11.78 -6.38 -13.52
C GLY A 144 -11.48 -7.31 -14.69
N ASN A 145 -10.59 -8.29 -14.52
CA ASN A 145 -10.25 -9.31 -15.51
C ASN A 145 -10.81 -10.68 -15.08
N ASP A 146 -10.73 -11.64 -15.98
CA ASP A 146 -11.18 -13.02 -15.78
C ASP A 146 -10.22 -13.86 -14.89
N GLN A 147 -9.15 -13.26 -14.38
CA GLN A 147 -8.06 -13.97 -13.73
C GLN A 147 -7.42 -13.13 -12.62
N LEU A 148 -7.20 -13.72 -11.43
CA LEU A 148 -6.31 -13.17 -10.41
C LEU A 148 -4.85 -13.32 -10.84
N LEU A 149 -3.99 -12.40 -10.39
CA LEU A 149 -2.55 -12.44 -10.64
C LEU A 149 -2.16 -12.59 -12.13
N ASN A 150 -2.97 -12.04 -13.03
CA ASN A 150 -2.94 -12.25 -14.48
C ASN A 150 -1.60 -11.90 -15.15
N HIS A 151 -0.77 -11.07 -14.52
CA HIS A 151 0.58 -10.73 -15.01
C HIS A 151 1.70 -11.64 -14.47
N TYR A 152 1.37 -12.57 -13.59
CA TYR A 152 2.37 -13.31 -12.81
C TYR A 152 2.25 -14.83 -12.93
N ILE A 153 1.05 -15.35 -13.13
CA ILE A 153 0.78 -16.80 -13.18
C ILE A 153 -0.15 -17.13 -14.36
N ASP A 154 -0.11 -18.38 -14.78
CA ASP A 154 -0.99 -18.88 -15.83
C ASP A 154 -2.46 -19.05 -15.36
N PRO A 155 -3.42 -19.21 -16.30
CA PRO A 155 -4.84 -19.36 -15.96
C PRO A 155 -5.16 -20.58 -15.09
N ALA A 156 -4.41 -21.67 -15.23
CA ALA A 156 -4.67 -22.87 -14.43
C ALA A 156 -4.28 -22.65 -12.96
N MET A 157 -3.14 -21.99 -12.72
CA MET A 157 -2.71 -21.63 -11.38
C MET A 157 -3.63 -20.56 -10.77
N SER A 158 -4.05 -19.55 -11.54
CA SER A 158 -5.01 -18.55 -11.07
C SER A 158 -6.34 -19.18 -10.61
N LYS A 159 -6.89 -20.12 -11.37
CA LYS A 159 -8.09 -20.87 -10.95
C LYS A 159 -7.88 -21.61 -9.63
N ARG A 160 -6.67 -22.11 -9.39
CA ARG A 160 -6.34 -22.75 -8.11
C ARG A 160 -6.31 -21.76 -6.96
N VAL A 161 -5.76 -20.57 -7.18
CA VAL A 161 -5.76 -19.48 -6.17
C VAL A 161 -7.18 -19.06 -5.84
N VAL A 162 -8.05 -18.85 -6.84
CA VAL A 162 -9.48 -18.53 -6.65
C VAL A 162 -10.15 -19.57 -5.75
N ARG A 163 -10.02 -20.87 -6.10
CA ARG A 163 -10.62 -21.95 -5.31
C ARG A 163 -10.12 -22.00 -3.87
N LEU A 164 -8.84 -21.70 -3.64
CA LEU A 164 -8.29 -21.66 -2.28
C LEU A 164 -8.87 -20.50 -1.48
N LEU A 165 -8.94 -19.30 -2.04
CA LEU A 165 -9.55 -18.15 -1.39
C LEU A 165 -11.02 -18.39 -1.06
N GLU A 166 -11.80 -18.94 -2.01
CA GLU A 166 -13.21 -19.27 -1.81
C GLU A 166 -13.39 -20.37 -0.76
N ALA A 167 -12.56 -21.39 -0.74
CA ALA A 167 -12.58 -22.46 0.27
C ALA A 167 -12.30 -21.92 1.68
N HIS A 168 -11.59 -20.82 1.82
CA HIS A 168 -11.33 -20.13 3.09
C HIS A 168 -12.38 -19.05 3.43
N GLY A 169 -13.36 -18.80 2.56
CA GLY A 169 -14.47 -17.88 2.85
C GLY A 169 -14.38 -16.51 2.17
N THR A 170 -13.36 -16.26 1.33
CA THR A 170 -13.33 -15.05 0.51
C THR A 170 -14.32 -15.17 -0.66
N LYS A 171 -15.18 -14.18 -0.87
CA LYS A 171 -15.97 -14.07 -2.09
C LYS A 171 -15.12 -13.46 -3.20
N VAL A 172 -14.88 -14.19 -4.30
CA VAL A 172 -14.10 -13.69 -5.44
C VAL A 172 -15.02 -13.35 -6.61
N LEU A 173 -14.93 -12.13 -7.10
CA LEU A 173 -15.70 -11.63 -8.24
C LEU A 173 -14.71 -11.28 -9.37
N LEU A 174 -14.73 -12.08 -10.43
CA LEU A 174 -13.94 -11.84 -11.65
C LEU A 174 -14.79 -11.16 -12.71
N ASN A 175 -14.14 -10.44 -13.64
CA ASN A 175 -14.79 -9.63 -14.67
C ASN A 175 -15.69 -8.51 -14.10
N GLU A 176 -15.47 -8.13 -12.83
CA GLU A 176 -16.21 -7.08 -12.16
C GLU A 176 -15.33 -5.83 -12.03
N ARG A 177 -15.78 -4.76 -12.66
CA ARG A 177 -15.09 -3.47 -12.65
C ARG A 177 -15.85 -2.46 -11.83
N VAL A 178 -15.24 -1.93 -10.80
CA VAL A 178 -15.83 -0.88 -9.95
C VAL A 178 -16.08 0.37 -10.78
N GLN A 179 -17.31 0.87 -10.75
CA GLN A 179 -17.78 2.06 -11.47
C GLN A 179 -17.81 3.28 -10.57
N ALA A 180 -18.18 3.10 -9.30
CA ALA A 180 -18.31 4.17 -8.32
C ALA A 180 -18.23 3.62 -6.90
N PHE A 181 -17.94 4.51 -5.96
CA PHE A 181 -18.11 4.30 -4.53
C PHE A 181 -19.16 5.28 -4.03
N HIS A 182 -20.11 4.82 -3.26
CA HIS A 182 -21.12 5.67 -2.65
C HIS A 182 -21.11 5.46 -1.14
N SER A 183 -21.03 6.55 -0.39
CA SER A 183 -21.22 6.48 1.06
C SER A 183 -22.67 6.09 1.37
N GLY A 184 -22.85 5.17 2.32
CA GLY A 184 -24.18 4.83 2.83
C GLY A 184 -24.82 5.99 3.59
N ALA A 185 -26.11 5.86 3.92
CA ALA A 185 -26.85 6.87 4.66
C ALA A 185 -26.32 7.08 6.10
N SER A 186 -25.56 6.12 6.61
CA SER A 186 -24.85 6.20 7.90
C SER A 186 -23.43 5.64 7.78
N THR A 187 -22.56 5.95 8.74
CA THR A 187 -21.22 5.40 8.83
C THR A 187 -21.19 3.88 9.04
N ALA A 188 -22.32 3.29 9.45
CA ALA A 188 -22.50 1.85 9.61
C ALA A 188 -22.90 1.14 8.30
N ASP A 189 -23.43 1.89 7.31
CA ASP A 189 -23.84 1.31 6.04
C ASP A 189 -22.61 0.99 5.16
N PRO A 190 -22.63 -0.12 4.41
CA PRO A 190 -21.56 -0.43 3.48
C PRO A 190 -21.44 0.63 2.37
N ILE A 191 -20.23 0.84 1.87
CA ILE A 191 -20.03 1.57 0.61
C ILE A 191 -20.49 0.65 -0.52
N THR A 192 -21.38 1.15 -1.37
CA THR A 192 -21.91 0.43 -2.52
C THR A 192 -21.32 0.90 -3.85
#